data_e64b245770d1c4715d0aea706d08cd0f
#
_entry.id   e64b245770d1c4715d0aea706d08cd0f
#
_cell.length_a   1.000
_cell.length_b   1.000
_cell.length_c   1.000
_cell.angle_alpha   90.00
_cell.angle_beta   90.00
_cell.angle_gamma   90.00
#
_symmetry.space_group_name_H-M   'P 1'
#
loop_
_entity.id
_entity.type
_entity.pdbx_description
1 polymer ?
#
loop_
_entity_poly.entity_id
_entity_poly.type
_entity_poly.pdbx_seq_one_letter_code
_entity_poly.pdbx_strand_id
1 'polypeptide(L)'
;MTPNTGAFDENIISAAVAAVFDKSGPGILVTHSQGGGPGWLAAIKNPEIRAVVAYEPGSGFIFPAGEVPEPLETTSPFGALAGREIALENFQKLTKIPIVIYYGDNIPAVPTAEWNKDNWRVRLQMARLFADAVNRHGGDAAVVHLPEIGIKGNTHFPFSDMNNQEIAVLLEKWLHEKKLDI
;
A
#
# COMPACT_ATOMS: atom_id res chain seq x y z
N MET A 1 -14.52 -23.23 0.85
CA MET A 1 -14.07 -22.03 1.59
C MET A 1 -15.31 -21.34 2.15
N THR A 2 -15.38 -21.11 3.44
CA THR A 2 -16.53 -20.44 4.07
C THR A 2 -16.34 -18.93 3.95
N PRO A 3 -17.31 -18.16 3.42
CA PRO A 3 -17.19 -16.71 3.37
C PRO A 3 -17.02 -16.10 4.77
N ASN A 4 -16.14 -15.15 4.90
CA ASN A 4 -16.09 -14.32 6.11
C ASN A 4 -17.24 -13.29 6.06
N THR A 5 -18.24 -13.49 6.89
CA THR A 5 -19.41 -12.61 7.00
C THR A 5 -19.36 -11.70 8.22
N GLY A 6 -18.26 -11.74 8.98
CA GLY A 6 -18.04 -10.86 10.13
C GLY A 6 -17.73 -9.42 9.69
N ALA A 7 -17.83 -8.48 10.64
CA ALA A 7 -17.40 -7.10 10.42
C ALA A 7 -15.89 -7.06 10.09
N PHE A 8 -15.52 -6.13 9.19
CA PHE A 8 -14.12 -5.89 8.86
C PHE A 8 -13.42 -5.26 10.07
N ASP A 9 -12.45 -5.98 10.64
CA ASP A 9 -11.63 -5.51 11.76
C ASP A 9 -10.13 -5.59 11.39
N GLU A 10 -9.56 -4.45 11.09
CA GLU A 10 -8.14 -4.36 10.69
C GLU A 10 -7.17 -4.82 11.78
N ASN A 11 -7.54 -4.68 13.06
CA ASN A 11 -6.68 -5.11 14.15
C ASN A 11 -6.61 -6.63 14.24
N ILE A 12 -7.75 -7.31 14.08
CA ILE A 12 -7.80 -8.78 14.04
C ILE A 12 -7.05 -9.28 12.82
N ILE A 13 -7.31 -8.71 11.64
CA ILE A 13 -6.68 -9.13 10.38
C ILE A 13 -5.17 -8.92 10.46
N SER A 14 -4.71 -7.74 10.87
CA SER A 14 -3.28 -7.45 10.98
C SER A 14 -2.56 -8.29 12.02
N ALA A 15 -3.23 -8.63 13.14
CA ALA A 15 -2.68 -9.54 14.13
C ALA A 15 -2.56 -10.97 13.58
N ALA A 16 -3.57 -11.44 12.83
CA ALA A 16 -3.53 -12.75 12.19
C ALA A 16 -2.41 -12.83 11.12
N VAL A 17 -2.24 -11.79 10.31
CA VAL A 17 -1.14 -11.71 9.33
C VAL A 17 0.21 -11.69 10.05
N ALA A 18 0.38 -10.88 11.08
CA ALA A 18 1.60 -10.85 11.88
C ALA A 18 1.95 -12.23 12.47
N ALA A 19 0.96 -12.95 12.99
CA ALA A 19 1.14 -14.30 13.54
C ALA A 19 1.57 -15.36 12.49
N VAL A 20 1.34 -15.12 11.20
CA VAL A 20 1.90 -15.98 10.15
C VAL A 20 3.42 -15.88 10.16
N PHE A 21 3.97 -14.67 10.25
CA PHE A 21 5.41 -14.44 10.27
C PHE A 21 6.09 -14.94 11.55
N ASP A 22 5.36 -15.01 12.68
CA ASP A 22 5.87 -15.68 13.90
C ASP A 22 6.15 -17.17 13.66
N LYS A 23 5.42 -17.78 12.72
CA LYS A 23 5.54 -19.21 12.40
C LYS A 23 6.44 -19.49 11.20
N SER A 24 6.40 -18.64 10.18
CA SER A 24 7.16 -18.82 8.94
C SER A 24 8.58 -18.26 9.03
N GLY A 25 8.83 -17.34 9.97
CA GLY A 25 10.06 -16.57 10.03
C GLY A 25 10.07 -15.37 9.07
N PRO A 26 11.26 -14.80 8.79
CA PRO A 26 11.41 -13.60 7.99
C PRO A 26 10.81 -13.73 6.59
N GLY A 27 10.17 -12.65 6.11
CA GLY A 27 9.57 -12.67 4.78
C GLY A 27 9.12 -11.29 4.30
N ILE A 28 8.64 -11.26 3.08
CA ILE A 28 8.10 -10.07 2.42
C ILE A 28 6.58 -10.15 2.44
N LEU A 29 5.94 -9.11 2.94
CA LEU A 29 4.48 -9.01 2.92
C LEU A 29 4.02 -8.39 1.61
N VAL A 30 3.30 -9.17 0.80
CA VAL A 30 2.63 -8.67 -0.40
C VAL A 30 1.15 -8.43 -0.10
N THR A 31 0.66 -7.23 -0.38
CA THR A 31 -0.74 -6.85 -0.18
C THR A 31 -1.38 -6.35 -1.46
N HIS A 32 -2.71 -6.40 -1.51
CA HIS A 32 -3.49 -5.85 -2.61
C HIS A 32 -4.75 -5.17 -2.08
N SER A 33 -5.09 -4.02 -2.69
CA SER A 33 -6.39 -3.36 -2.48
C SER A 33 -6.70 -3.09 -0.99
N GLN A 34 -7.79 -3.64 -0.48
CA GLN A 34 -8.21 -3.52 0.92
C GLN A 34 -7.16 -4.06 1.90
N GLY A 35 -6.31 -4.98 1.46
CA GLY A 35 -5.23 -5.55 2.29
C GLY A 35 -4.13 -4.56 2.66
N GLY A 36 -4.05 -3.38 2.02
CA GLY A 36 -3.04 -2.37 2.32
C GLY A 36 -3.08 -1.89 3.77
N GLY A 37 -4.25 -1.45 4.27
CA GLY A 37 -4.40 -0.98 5.65
C GLY A 37 -3.97 -2.01 6.70
N PRO A 38 -4.54 -3.21 6.70
CA PRO A 38 -4.07 -4.29 7.57
C PRO A 38 -2.60 -4.65 7.38
N GLY A 39 -2.06 -4.49 6.16
CA GLY A 39 -0.65 -4.74 5.84
C GLY A 39 0.30 -3.80 6.57
N TRP A 40 0.03 -2.50 6.57
CA TRP A 40 0.83 -1.54 7.35
C TRP A 40 0.82 -1.87 8.83
N LEU A 41 -0.35 -2.18 9.38
CA LEU A 41 -0.48 -2.55 10.79
C LEU A 41 0.22 -3.88 11.12
N ALA A 42 0.21 -4.86 10.22
CA ALA A 42 0.94 -6.11 10.40
C ALA A 42 2.45 -5.89 10.44
N ALA A 43 2.98 -5.05 9.52
CA ALA A 43 4.40 -4.70 9.49
C ALA A 43 4.86 -3.98 10.77
N ILE A 44 3.98 -3.16 11.36
CA ILE A 44 4.25 -2.54 12.67
C ILE A 44 4.28 -3.57 13.80
N LYS A 45 3.45 -4.62 13.72
CA LYS A 45 3.28 -5.62 14.79
C LYS A 45 4.38 -6.69 14.80
N ASN A 46 4.97 -6.99 13.63
CA ASN A 46 5.91 -8.09 13.52
C ASN A 46 7.20 -7.70 12.77
N PRO A 47 8.37 -7.71 13.45
CA PRO A 47 9.64 -7.35 12.86
C PRO A 47 10.19 -8.40 11.86
N GLU A 48 9.57 -9.58 11.77
CA GLU A 48 9.94 -10.58 10.75
C GLU A 48 9.42 -10.19 9.37
N ILE A 49 8.53 -9.19 9.25
CA ILE A 49 8.18 -8.59 7.97
C ILE A 49 9.32 -7.67 7.55
N ARG A 50 10.10 -8.09 6.57
CA ARG A 50 11.32 -7.43 6.11
C ARG A 50 11.10 -6.38 5.04
N ALA A 51 9.97 -6.43 4.37
CA ALA A 51 9.54 -5.45 3.37
C ALA A 51 8.03 -5.52 3.15
N VAL A 52 7.46 -4.47 2.58
CA VAL A 52 6.07 -4.47 2.13
C VAL A 52 6.01 -4.11 0.65
N VAL A 53 5.32 -4.95 -0.12
CA VAL A 53 4.94 -4.71 -1.52
C VAL A 53 3.43 -4.55 -1.57
N ALA A 54 2.94 -3.37 -1.91
CA ALA A 54 1.51 -3.09 -1.96
C ALA A 54 1.05 -2.80 -3.40
N TYR A 55 0.15 -3.62 -3.90
CA TYR A 55 -0.51 -3.36 -5.18
C TYR A 55 -1.83 -2.64 -4.93
N GLU A 56 -1.94 -1.43 -5.46
CA GLU A 56 -3.14 -0.60 -5.41
C GLU A 56 -3.85 -0.57 -4.04
N PRO A 57 -3.17 -0.20 -2.95
CA PRO A 57 -3.82 -0.09 -1.66
C PRO A 57 -4.96 0.92 -1.71
N GLY A 58 -6.15 0.47 -1.29
CA GLY A 58 -7.38 1.25 -1.45
C GLY A 58 -7.67 2.22 -0.30
N SER A 59 -7.12 1.96 0.89
CA SER A 59 -7.38 2.76 2.09
C SER A 59 -6.45 2.35 3.24
N GLY A 60 -6.67 2.93 4.42
CA GLY A 60 -5.94 2.56 5.63
C GLY A 60 -4.53 3.14 5.71
N PHE A 61 -4.25 4.21 4.96
CA PHE A 61 -3.00 4.95 5.08
C PHE A 61 -2.90 5.58 6.46
N ILE A 62 -1.74 5.42 7.09
CA ILE A 62 -1.45 5.87 8.44
C ILE A 62 -0.33 6.90 8.44
N PHE A 63 -0.40 7.85 9.36
CA PHE A 63 0.54 8.95 9.48
C PHE A 63 0.90 9.17 10.95
N PRO A 64 2.06 9.77 11.24
CA PRO A 64 2.39 10.15 12.61
C PRO A 64 1.37 11.12 13.19
N ALA A 65 1.20 11.09 14.50
CA ALA A 65 0.37 12.03 15.22
C ALA A 65 0.74 13.49 14.87
N GLY A 66 -0.27 14.27 14.48
CA GLY A 66 -0.11 15.66 14.05
C GLY A 66 0.40 15.85 12.60
N GLU A 67 0.62 14.78 11.83
CA GLU A 67 1.07 14.85 10.43
C GLU A 67 0.06 14.24 9.44
N VAL A 68 -1.15 13.94 9.89
CA VAL A 68 -2.20 13.44 9.01
C VAL A 68 -2.57 14.52 8.00
N PRO A 69 -2.49 14.24 6.68
CA PRO A 69 -2.88 15.23 5.68
C PRO A 69 -4.39 15.49 5.73
N GLU A 70 -4.80 16.65 5.23
CA GLU A 70 -6.21 16.96 5.05
C GLU A 70 -6.87 15.88 4.16
N PRO A 71 -8.13 15.53 4.44
CA PRO A 71 -8.85 14.58 3.62
C PRO A 71 -8.88 15.01 2.15
N LEU A 72 -8.65 14.06 1.25
CA LEU A 72 -8.64 14.31 -0.19
C LEU A 72 -10.05 14.18 -0.76
N GLU A 73 -10.57 15.31 -1.24
CA GLU A 73 -11.89 15.38 -1.85
C GLU A 73 -11.97 14.58 -3.15
N THR A 74 -13.07 13.88 -3.32
CA THR A 74 -13.36 13.04 -4.49
C THR A 74 -14.85 13.10 -4.82
N THR A 75 -15.17 12.81 -6.08
CA THR A 75 -16.58 12.67 -6.52
C THR A 75 -17.21 11.34 -6.11
N SER A 76 -16.48 10.52 -5.38
CA SER A 76 -16.96 9.22 -4.88
C SER A 76 -18.13 9.40 -3.89
N PRO A 77 -19.18 8.58 -3.97
CA PRO A 77 -20.27 8.58 -3.01
C PRO A 77 -19.85 8.10 -1.61
N PHE A 78 -18.62 7.58 -1.47
CA PHE A 78 -18.06 7.16 -0.18
C PHE A 78 -17.38 8.30 0.59
N GLY A 79 -17.40 9.53 0.06
CA GLY A 79 -16.80 10.70 0.67
C GLY A 79 -15.30 10.84 0.44
N ALA A 80 -14.70 11.83 1.10
CA ALA A 80 -13.27 12.12 1.00
C ALA A 80 -12.42 10.98 1.55
N LEU A 81 -11.23 10.80 0.98
CA LEU A 81 -10.24 9.84 1.48
C LEU A 81 -9.41 10.49 2.58
N ALA A 82 -9.51 9.97 3.79
CA ALA A 82 -8.73 10.43 4.94
C ALA A 82 -7.62 9.44 5.31
N GLY A 83 -6.48 9.97 5.72
CA GLY A 83 -5.46 9.23 6.47
C GLY A 83 -5.88 9.03 7.92
N ARG A 84 -5.16 8.16 8.63
CA ARG A 84 -5.37 7.90 10.06
C ARG A 84 -4.13 8.21 10.86
N GLU A 85 -4.33 8.73 12.05
CA GLU A 85 -3.26 9.00 13.00
C GLU A 85 -2.79 7.71 13.69
N ILE A 86 -1.47 7.62 13.91
CA ILE A 86 -0.85 6.60 14.75
C ILE A 86 0.27 7.23 15.58
N ALA A 87 0.58 6.65 16.74
CA ALA A 87 1.71 7.10 17.54
C ALA A 87 3.01 7.04 16.74
N LEU A 88 3.83 8.08 16.86
CA LEU A 88 5.09 8.22 16.09
C LEU A 88 6.00 7.00 16.24
N GLU A 89 6.13 6.46 17.46
CA GLU A 89 6.94 5.27 17.75
C GLU A 89 6.51 4.03 16.94
N ASN A 90 5.20 3.90 16.66
CA ASN A 90 4.67 2.83 15.82
C ASN A 90 4.91 3.13 14.34
N PHE A 91 4.71 4.36 13.90
CA PHE A 91 5.00 4.76 12.53
C PHE A 91 6.49 4.56 12.17
N GLN A 92 7.39 4.86 13.09
CA GLN A 92 8.83 4.67 12.92
C GLN A 92 9.24 3.21 12.66
N LYS A 93 8.40 2.22 12.98
CA LYS A 93 8.68 0.82 12.62
C LYS A 93 8.62 0.60 11.11
N LEU A 94 7.75 1.33 10.40
CA LEU A 94 7.68 1.29 8.94
C LEU A 94 8.92 1.89 8.26
N THR A 95 9.61 2.80 8.92
CA THR A 95 10.85 3.39 8.36
C THR A 95 12.07 2.46 8.42
N LYS A 96 11.92 1.28 9.05
CA LYS A 96 13.00 0.29 9.17
C LYS A 96 13.02 -0.74 8.05
N ILE A 97 12.01 -0.74 7.20
CA ILE A 97 11.84 -1.71 6.12
C ILE A 97 11.56 -0.97 4.81
N PRO A 98 12.04 -1.48 3.67
CA PRO A 98 11.67 -0.91 2.38
C PRO A 98 10.21 -1.21 2.04
N ILE A 99 9.58 -0.21 1.42
CA ILE A 99 8.17 -0.27 1.00
C ILE A 99 8.08 0.13 -0.46
N VAL A 100 7.38 -0.66 -1.27
CA VAL A 100 7.00 -0.26 -2.63
C VAL A 100 5.50 -0.38 -2.83
N ILE A 101 4.93 0.63 -3.47
CA ILE A 101 3.50 0.73 -3.77
C ILE A 101 3.34 0.88 -5.28
N TYR A 102 2.67 -0.07 -5.91
CA TYR A 102 2.40 -0.05 -7.35
C TYR A 102 0.96 0.37 -7.60
N TYR A 103 0.78 1.27 -8.57
CA TYR A 103 -0.53 1.63 -9.13
C TYR A 103 -0.56 1.41 -10.63
N GLY A 104 -1.66 0.83 -11.11
CA GLY A 104 -1.92 0.57 -12.52
C GLY A 104 -2.26 1.81 -13.34
N ASP A 105 -2.88 1.58 -14.48
CA ASP A 105 -3.31 2.62 -15.42
C ASP A 105 -4.76 3.09 -15.15
N ASN A 106 -5.25 3.95 -16.01
CA ASN A 106 -6.61 4.49 -15.96
C ASN A 106 -6.93 5.36 -14.72
N ILE A 107 -5.91 5.86 -14.04
CA ILE A 107 -6.02 6.80 -12.92
C ILE A 107 -5.86 8.22 -13.45
N PRO A 108 -6.89 9.08 -13.38
CA PRO A 108 -6.81 10.42 -13.91
C PRO A 108 -5.86 11.31 -13.10
N ALA A 109 -5.17 12.22 -13.79
CA ALA A 109 -4.29 13.19 -13.12
C ALA A 109 -5.06 14.34 -12.45
N VAL A 110 -6.30 14.60 -12.89
CA VAL A 110 -7.16 15.69 -12.40
C VAL A 110 -8.52 15.16 -11.97
N PRO A 111 -9.26 15.88 -11.10
CA PRO A 111 -10.61 15.47 -10.71
C PRO A 111 -11.51 15.19 -11.90
N THR A 112 -12.35 14.16 -11.81
CA THR A 112 -13.29 13.77 -12.85
C THR A 112 -14.65 13.43 -12.27
N ALA A 113 -15.72 13.59 -13.07
CA ALA A 113 -17.06 13.18 -12.69
C ALA A 113 -17.25 11.66 -12.64
N GLU A 114 -16.34 10.89 -13.26
CA GLU A 114 -16.32 9.43 -13.16
C GLU A 114 -15.81 9.03 -11.76
N TRP A 115 -16.72 8.93 -10.80
CA TRP A 115 -16.39 8.75 -9.39
C TRP A 115 -15.46 7.56 -9.11
N ASN A 116 -15.59 6.47 -9.82
CA ASN A 116 -14.71 5.29 -9.68
C ASN A 116 -13.25 5.60 -10.05
N LYS A 117 -13.02 6.37 -11.10
CA LYS A 117 -11.68 6.84 -11.50
C LYS A 117 -11.15 7.90 -10.52
N ASP A 118 -11.99 8.87 -10.15
CA ASP A 118 -11.60 9.92 -9.21
C ASP A 118 -11.24 9.37 -7.83
N ASN A 119 -11.91 8.31 -7.44
CA ASN A 119 -11.63 7.57 -6.23
C ASN A 119 -10.20 6.94 -6.23
N TRP A 120 -9.71 6.48 -7.39
CA TRP A 120 -8.34 5.98 -7.52
C TRP A 120 -7.31 7.11 -7.62
N ARG A 121 -7.68 8.24 -8.19
CA ARG A 121 -6.84 9.46 -8.19
C ARG A 121 -6.43 9.85 -6.77
N VAL A 122 -7.38 9.95 -5.86
CA VAL A 122 -7.07 10.33 -4.47
C VAL A 122 -6.30 9.24 -3.72
N ARG A 123 -6.48 7.96 -4.07
CA ARG A 123 -5.69 6.87 -3.49
C ARG A 123 -4.22 6.93 -3.88
N LEU A 124 -3.94 7.15 -5.16
CA LEU A 124 -2.58 7.37 -5.65
C LEU A 124 -1.95 8.60 -4.99
N GLN A 125 -2.71 9.69 -4.85
CA GLN A 125 -2.24 10.89 -4.17
C GLN A 125 -1.95 10.63 -2.70
N MET A 126 -2.83 9.93 -1.98
CA MET A 126 -2.63 9.60 -0.56
C MET A 126 -1.45 8.64 -0.37
N ALA A 127 -1.23 7.70 -1.28
CA ALA A 127 -0.07 6.82 -1.26
C ALA A 127 1.24 7.61 -1.38
N ARG A 128 1.28 8.64 -2.22
CA ARG A 128 2.44 9.53 -2.35
C ARG A 128 2.68 10.30 -1.05
N LEU A 129 1.64 10.86 -0.45
CA LEU A 129 1.75 11.54 0.86
C LEU A 129 2.25 10.59 1.96
N PHE A 130 1.78 9.34 1.95
CA PHE A 130 2.24 8.31 2.87
C PHE A 130 3.72 7.98 2.66
N ALA A 131 4.15 7.73 1.42
CA ALA A 131 5.56 7.44 1.11
C ALA A 131 6.46 8.62 1.48
N ASP A 132 6.03 9.86 1.20
CA ASP A 132 6.74 11.07 1.62
C ASP A 132 6.87 11.17 3.14
N ALA A 133 5.82 10.81 3.89
CA ALA A 133 5.88 10.79 5.36
C ALA A 133 6.89 9.73 5.85
N VAL A 134 6.85 8.51 5.31
CA VAL A 134 7.84 7.46 5.64
C VAL A 134 9.26 7.94 5.38
N ASN A 135 9.50 8.57 4.23
CA ASN A 135 10.83 9.05 3.82
C ASN A 135 11.30 10.25 4.66
N ARG A 136 10.42 11.19 5.01
CA ARG A 136 10.76 12.30 5.94
C ARG A 136 11.23 11.80 7.30
N HIS A 137 10.70 10.66 7.75
CA HIS A 137 11.11 10.01 8.99
C HIS A 137 12.29 9.05 8.83
N GLY A 138 13.01 9.13 7.70
CA GLY A 138 14.24 8.35 7.45
C GLY A 138 14.01 6.93 6.94
N GLY A 139 12.83 6.65 6.39
CA GLY A 139 12.49 5.37 5.77
C GLY A 139 12.82 5.30 4.28
N ASP A 140 12.38 4.23 3.65
CA ASP A 140 12.61 3.93 2.24
C ASP A 140 11.29 3.44 1.62
N ALA A 141 10.47 4.38 1.16
CA ALA A 141 9.19 4.10 0.52
C ALA A 141 9.13 4.70 -0.88
N ALA A 142 8.65 3.93 -1.84
CA ALA A 142 8.47 4.35 -3.22
C ALA A 142 7.03 4.09 -3.70
N VAL A 143 6.50 5.01 -4.50
CA VAL A 143 5.25 4.82 -5.24
C VAL A 143 5.58 4.77 -6.72
N VAL A 144 5.21 3.68 -7.36
CA VAL A 144 5.39 3.45 -8.80
C VAL A 144 4.03 3.46 -9.47
N HIS A 145 3.71 4.53 -10.17
CA HIS A 145 2.57 4.61 -11.08
C HIS A 145 3.02 4.08 -12.44
N LEU A 146 2.56 2.90 -12.80
CA LEU A 146 3.05 2.15 -13.95
C LEU A 146 3.10 2.96 -15.27
N PRO A 147 2.10 3.80 -15.60
CA PRO A 147 2.18 4.65 -16.80
C PRO A 147 3.35 5.64 -16.81
N GLU A 148 3.81 6.11 -15.65
CA GLU A 148 4.93 7.06 -15.55
C GLU A 148 6.27 6.43 -15.90
N ILE A 149 6.35 5.09 -15.84
CA ILE A 149 7.52 4.32 -16.25
C ILE A 149 7.32 3.59 -17.60
N GLY A 150 6.26 3.95 -18.34
CA GLY A 150 5.98 3.43 -19.69
C GLY A 150 5.14 2.15 -19.74
N ILE A 151 4.77 1.56 -18.59
CA ILE A 151 3.93 0.36 -18.51
C ILE A 151 2.46 0.80 -18.46
N LYS A 152 1.67 0.41 -19.47
CA LYS A 152 0.29 0.88 -19.64
C LYS A 152 -0.71 -0.25 -19.79
N GLY A 153 -1.99 0.08 -19.57
CA GLY A 153 -3.13 -0.84 -19.74
C GLY A 153 -3.38 -1.75 -18.53
N ASN A 154 -2.62 -1.59 -17.45
CA ASN A 154 -2.83 -2.39 -16.25
C ASN A 154 -4.10 -1.97 -15.51
N THR A 155 -4.84 -2.98 -15.06
CA THR A 155 -6.05 -2.83 -14.26
C THR A 155 -5.70 -2.74 -12.77
N HIS A 156 -6.74 -2.80 -11.93
CA HIS A 156 -6.58 -2.94 -10.47
C HIS A 156 -5.82 -4.22 -10.04
N PHE A 157 -5.60 -5.16 -10.96
CA PHE A 157 -4.92 -6.43 -10.71
C PHE A 157 -3.67 -6.57 -11.60
N PRO A 158 -2.66 -5.69 -11.49
CA PRO A 158 -1.53 -5.66 -12.41
C PRO A 158 -0.77 -6.99 -12.47
N PHE A 159 -0.73 -7.73 -11.37
CA PHE A 159 -0.12 -9.07 -11.29
C PHE A 159 -0.93 -10.17 -11.99
N SER A 160 -2.16 -9.89 -12.46
CA SER A 160 -3.05 -10.81 -13.18
C SER A 160 -3.34 -10.38 -14.62
N ASP A 161 -2.88 -9.20 -15.03
CA ASP A 161 -3.06 -8.67 -16.36
C ASP A 161 -2.21 -9.43 -17.40
N MET A 162 -2.45 -9.19 -18.67
CA MET A 162 -1.76 -9.90 -19.77
C MET A 162 -0.25 -9.69 -19.77
N ASN A 163 0.22 -8.58 -19.20
CA ASN A 163 1.65 -8.25 -19.04
C ASN A 163 2.18 -8.57 -17.62
N ASN A 164 1.57 -9.49 -16.89
CA ASN A 164 1.95 -9.83 -15.52
C ASN A 164 3.43 -10.24 -15.37
N GLN A 165 4.04 -10.79 -16.42
CA GLN A 165 5.47 -11.11 -16.44
C GLN A 165 6.33 -9.83 -16.34
N GLU A 166 5.94 -8.74 -17.01
CA GLU A 166 6.60 -7.45 -16.92
C GLU A 166 6.51 -6.88 -15.49
N ILE A 167 5.34 -7.04 -14.86
CA ILE A 167 5.13 -6.64 -13.46
C ILE A 167 5.98 -7.48 -12.50
N ALA A 168 6.12 -8.77 -12.76
CA ALA A 168 6.99 -9.66 -11.97
C ALA A 168 8.46 -9.26 -12.10
N VAL A 169 8.94 -8.97 -13.30
CA VAL A 169 10.31 -8.48 -13.53
C VAL A 169 10.57 -7.13 -12.83
N LEU A 170 9.57 -6.26 -12.82
CA LEU A 170 9.68 -4.98 -12.09
C LEU A 170 9.84 -5.20 -10.59
N LEU A 171 9.07 -6.14 -10.02
CA LEU A 171 9.20 -6.52 -8.62
C LEU A 171 10.56 -7.19 -8.34
N GLU A 172 10.99 -8.12 -9.19
CA GLU A 172 12.29 -8.80 -9.07
C GLU A 172 13.45 -7.79 -9.01
N LYS A 173 13.44 -6.80 -9.90
CA LYS A 173 14.42 -5.69 -9.89
C LYS A 173 14.45 -4.96 -8.56
N TRP A 174 13.27 -4.58 -8.04
CA TRP A 174 13.17 -3.88 -6.77
C TRP A 174 13.69 -4.75 -5.61
N LEU A 175 13.35 -6.05 -5.59
CA LEU A 175 13.85 -6.99 -4.58
C LEU A 175 15.38 -7.08 -4.61
N HIS A 176 15.96 -7.18 -5.80
CA HIS A 176 17.41 -7.22 -5.99
C HIS A 176 18.08 -5.91 -5.51
N GLU A 177 17.53 -4.75 -5.87
CA GLU A 177 18.04 -3.44 -5.42
C GLU A 177 18.01 -3.31 -3.89
N LYS A 178 17.00 -3.88 -3.24
CA LYS A 178 16.87 -3.89 -1.78
C LYS A 178 17.60 -5.05 -1.10
N LYS A 179 18.25 -5.94 -1.85
CA LYS A 179 18.96 -7.14 -1.35
C LYS A 179 18.04 -8.08 -0.57
N LEU A 180 16.84 -8.27 -1.10
CA LEU A 180 15.78 -9.09 -0.53
C LEU A 180 15.58 -10.39 -1.30
N ASP A 181 16.21 -10.54 -2.45
CA ASP A 181 16.31 -11.77 -3.24
C ASP A 181 17.36 -12.69 -2.58
N ILE A 182 16.98 -13.93 -2.38
CA ILE A 182 17.85 -14.99 -1.84
C ILE A 182 18.41 -15.80 -3.01
#